data_5fff7b4db9f3668201d5cd64fde6eb12
#
_entry.id   5fff7b4db9f3668201d5cd64fde6eb12
#
_cell.length_a   1.000
_cell.length_b   1.000
_cell.length_c   1.000
_cell.angle_alpha   90.00
_cell.angle_beta   90.00
_cell.angle_gamma   90.00
#
_symmetry.space_group_name_H-M   'P 1'
#
loop_
_entity.id
_entity.type
_entity.pdbx_description
1 polymer ?
#
loop_
_entity_poly.entity_id
_entity_poly.type
_entity_poly.pdbx_seq_one_letter_code
_entity_poly.pdbx_strand_id
1 'polypeptide(L)'
;QLDSQPTAANQADTRFYSHFRVKRLAAEPLLDAVDQATGSVTKYPNLPLGTRAIELPDANYTNPFLVTFGKPKRASVCECERTPDENLAQALHTLNGDVIASKIADANGRVAKLLAENKPAAEQVTDLYLPTLCRRPTPAEVEFGTSDLATAPSPQEGLQDLLWGLMNSKQFLFVH
;
A
#
# COMPACT_ATOMS: atom_id res chain seq x y z
N GLN A 1 17.06 0.97 -15.65
CA GLN A 1 16.52 0.56 -14.34
C GLN A 1 17.30 -0.65 -13.87
N LEU A 2 17.92 -0.58 -12.68
CA LEU A 2 18.70 -1.69 -12.14
C LEU A 2 17.76 -2.78 -11.60
N ASP A 3 18.13 -4.04 -11.83
CA ASP A 3 17.42 -5.18 -11.26
C ASP A 3 17.62 -5.19 -9.73
N SER A 4 16.58 -5.49 -8.98
CA SER A 4 16.65 -5.70 -7.53
C SER A 4 17.15 -7.10 -7.14
N GLN A 5 17.20 -8.04 -8.10
CA GLN A 5 17.74 -9.39 -7.90
C GLN A 5 19.27 -9.36 -7.95
N PRO A 6 19.96 -9.56 -6.82
CA PRO A 6 21.42 -9.59 -6.85
C PRO A 6 21.92 -10.87 -7.52
N THR A 7 23.02 -10.75 -8.23
CA THR A 7 23.81 -11.90 -8.71
C THR A 7 24.85 -12.31 -7.66
N ALA A 8 25.43 -13.50 -7.80
CA ALA A 8 26.51 -13.95 -6.91
C ALA A 8 27.71 -12.97 -6.89
N ALA A 9 27.92 -12.23 -7.99
CA ALA A 9 29.02 -11.27 -8.10
C ALA A 9 28.76 -9.92 -7.40
N ASN A 10 27.50 -9.52 -7.22
CA ASN A 10 27.15 -8.19 -6.67
C ASN A 10 26.29 -8.25 -5.39
N GLN A 11 26.02 -9.43 -4.88
CA GLN A 11 25.18 -9.60 -3.67
C GLN A 11 25.73 -8.87 -2.45
N ALA A 12 27.05 -8.79 -2.31
CA ALA A 12 27.72 -8.09 -1.22
C ALA A 12 27.95 -6.61 -1.50
N ASP A 13 27.58 -6.10 -2.69
CA ASP A 13 27.82 -4.70 -3.03
C ASP A 13 26.89 -3.78 -2.25
N THR A 14 27.50 -3.01 -1.36
CA THR A 14 26.80 -1.97 -0.59
C THR A 14 27.21 -0.55 -0.99
N ARG A 15 28.17 -0.39 -1.92
CA ARG A 15 28.83 0.88 -2.21
C ARG A 15 28.62 1.38 -3.65
N PHE A 16 28.63 0.48 -4.62
CA PHE A 16 28.67 0.83 -6.04
C PHE A 16 27.30 0.81 -6.72
N TYR A 17 26.24 0.46 -5.98
CA TYR A 17 24.88 0.42 -6.50
C TYR A 17 24.73 -0.48 -7.75
N SER A 18 25.48 -1.59 -7.80
CA SER A 18 25.46 -2.51 -8.93
C SER A 18 24.15 -3.32 -9.06
N HIS A 19 23.28 -3.24 -8.07
CA HIS A 19 21.89 -3.68 -8.12
C HIS A 19 21.00 -2.68 -7.36
N PHE A 20 19.69 -2.68 -7.63
CA PHE A 20 18.76 -1.82 -6.91
C PHE A 20 18.53 -2.38 -5.50
N ARG A 21 18.72 -1.56 -4.49
CA ARG A 21 18.38 -1.92 -3.11
C ARG A 21 16.91 -1.67 -2.88
N VAL A 22 16.21 -2.72 -2.53
CA VAL A 22 14.79 -2.65 -2.13
C VAL A 22 14.65 -1.70 -0.93
N LYS A 23 13.80 -0.70 -1.07
CA LYS A 23 13.52 0.29 -0.03
C LYS A 23 12.03 0.31 0.27
N ARG A 24 11.67 0.45 1.53
CA ARG A 24 10.27 0.66 1.90
C ARG A 24 9.79 2.01 1.36
N LEU A 25 8.52 2.06 0.93
CA LEU A 25 7.86 3.32 0.61
C LEU A 25 7.89 4.25 1.83
N ALA A 26 8.13 5.54 1.61
CA ALA A 26 8.00 6.56 2.64
C ALA A 26 6.52 6.71 3.05
N ALA A 27 6.27 7.33 4.21
CA ALA A 27 4.94 7.41 4.80
C ALA A 27 3.90 8.06 3.87
N GLU A 28 4.28 9.15 3.20
CA GLU A 28 3.39 9.91 2.34
C GLU A 28 3.01 9.14 1.07
N PRO A 29 3.96 8.61 0.25
CA PRO A 29 3.64 7.75 -0.88
C PRO A 29 2.91 6.47 -0.49
N LEU A 30 3.19 5.91 0.68
CA LEU A 30 2.50 4.71 1.16
C LEU A 30 1.03 5.00 1.48
N LEU A 31 0.71 6.13 2.13
CA LEU A 31 -0.66 6.53 2.38
C LEU A 31 -1.42 6.80 1.08
N ASP A 32 -0.79 7.49 0.13
CA ASP A 32 -1.37 7.72 -1.20
C ASP A 32 -1.64 6.41 -1.95
N ALA A 33 -0.73 5.43 -1.83
CA ALA A 33 -0.92 4.10 -2.42
C ALA A 33 -2.08 3.33 -1.75
N VAL A 34 -2.23 3.45 -0.42
CA VAL A 34 -3.38 2.89 0.32
C VAL A 34 -4.69 3.53 -0.13
N ASP A 35 -4.72 4.87 -0.24
CA ASP A 35 -5.91 5.60 -0.70
C ASP A 35 -6.29 5.18 -2.14
N GLN A 36 -5.31 5.03 -3.01
CA GLN A 36 -5.52 4.54 -4.39
C GLN A 36 -6.01 3.09 -4.42
N ALA A 37 -5.40 2.20 -3.65
CA ALA A 37 -5.78 0.78 -3.61
C ALA A 37 -7.19 0.58 -3.08
N THR A 38 -7.54 1.26 -1.99
CA THR A 38 -8.86 1.15 -1.35
C THR A 38 -9.95 1.98 -2.03
N GLY A 39 -9.57 3.02 -2.78
CA GLY A 39 -10.51 4.00 -3.33
C GLY A 39 -11.16 4.89 -2.25
N SER A 40 -10.60 4.89 -1.04
CA SER A 40 -11.05 5.65 0.13
C SER A 40 -10.07 6.78 0.42
N VAL A 41 -10.46 8.01 0.14
CA VAL A 41 -9.60 9.20 0.17
C VAL A 41 -9.40 9.70 1.61
N THR A 42 -8.15 9.93 1.99
CA THR A 42 -7.82 10.61 3.26
C THR A 42 -8.21 12.10 3.17
N LYS A 43 -8.87 12.59 4.22
CA LYS A 43 -9.26 14.00 4.30
C LYS A 43 -8.27 14.75 5.17
N TYR A 44 -7.88 15.94 4.72
CA TYR A 44 -7.03 16.85 5.49
C TYR A 44 -7.79 18.13 5.80
N PRO A 45 -7.68 18.67 7.05
CA PRO A 45 -8.33 19.93 7.42
C PRO A 45 -7.89 21.07 6.49
N ASN A 46 -8.85 21.88 6.05
CA ASN A 46 -8.63 23.07 5.22
C ASN A 46 -7.98 22.82 3.84
N LEU A 47 -7.93 21.55 3.36
CA LEU A 47 -7.45 21.21 2.03
C LEU A 47 -8.59 20.61 1.19
N PRO A 48 -8.53 20.74 -0.14
CA PRO A 48 -9.50 20.14 -1.03
C PRO A 48 -9.59 18.62 -0.87
N LEU A 49 -10.77 18.06 -1.08
CA LEU A 49 -10.93 16.60 -1.11
C LEU A 49 -10.11 16.02 -2.27
N GLY A 50 -9.34 14.98 -1.99
CA GLY A 50 -8.45 14.34 -2.97
C GLY A 50 -7.02 14.88 -2.94
N THR A 51 -6.70 15.83 -2.04
CA THR A 51 -5.30 16.22 -1.79
C THR A 51 -4.51 14.99 -1.35
N ARG A 52 -3.38 14.75 -1.99
CA ARG A 52 -2.50 13.62 -1.70
C ARG A 52 -1.58 13.93 -0.52
N ALA A 53 -1.18 12.89 0.21
CA ALA A 53 -0.25 13.06 1.33
C ALA A 53 1.10 13.67 0.91
N ILE A 54 1.56 13.36 -0.31
CA ILE A 54 2.79 13.93 -0.88
C ILE A 54 2.67 15.43 -1.21
N GLU A 55 1.45 15.95 -1.36
CA GLU A 55 1.16 17.35 -1.70
C GLU A 55 0.95 18.23 -0.46
N LEU A 56 1.04 17.67 0.74
CA LEU A 56 0.82 18.40 1.98
C LEU A 56 1.83 19.56 2.11
N PRO A 57 1.35 20.81 2.27
CA PRO A 57 2.22 22.00 2.22
C PRO A 57 3.07 22.15 3.48
N ASP A 58 2.70 21.50 4.59
CA ASP A 58 3.34 21.67 5.89
C ASP A 58 3.48 20.32 6.63
N ALA A 59 4.52 20.24 7.45
CA ALA A 59 4.75 19.13 8.37
C ALA A 59 3.68 19.03 9.48
N ASN A 60 2.99 20.12 9.79
CA ASN A 60 1.96 20.19 10.83
C ASN A 60 0.66 19.45 10.48
N TYR A 61 0.45 19.07 9.22
CA TYR A 61 -0.64 18.15 8.87
C TYR A 61 -0.34 16.77 9.47
N THR A 62 -0.86 16.54 10.67
CA THR A 62 -0.68 15.29 11.40
C THR A 62 -1.75 14.29 11.02
N ASN A 63 -1.32 13.08 10.67
CA ASN A 63 -2.17 11.92 10.49
C ASN A 63 -1.50 10.78 11.27
N PRO A 64 -2.22 10.00 12.11
CA PRO A 64 -1.65 8.91 12.88
C PRO A 64 -0.86 7.92 12.03
N PHE A 65 -1.34 7.62 10.83
CA PHE A 65 -0.65 6.77 9.88
C PHE A 65 0.72 7.35 9.48
N LEU A 66 0.75 8.62 9.07
CA LEU A 66 1.99 9.29 8.65
C LEU A 66 3.02 9.35 9.77
N VAL A 67 2.58 9.60 11.01
CA VAL A 67 3.46 9.62 12.19
C VAL A 67 4.04 8.24 12.44
N THR A 68 3.20 7.20 12.42
CA THR A 68 3.63 5.80 12.66
C THR A 68 4.62 5.33 11.60
N PHE A 69 4.42 5.74 10.34
CA PHE A 69 5.29 5.37 9.23
C PHE A 69 6.51 6.30 9.05
N GLY A 70 6.77 7.19 10.02
CA GLY A 70 8.00 7.97 10.11
C GLY A 70 8.03 9.22 9.23
N LYS A 71 6.86 9.89 9.02
CA LYS A 71 6.86 11.23 8.45
C LYS A 71 7.70 12.15 9.34
N PRO A 72 8.73 12.83 8.80
CA PRO A 72 9.57 13.72 9.60
C PRO A 72 8.77 14.93 10.06
N LYS A 73 9.05 15.40 11.28
CA LYS A 73 8.46 16.64 11.84
C LYS A 73 9.01 17.90 11.19
N ARG A 74 10.05 17.77 10.34
CA ARG A 74 10.77 18.88 9.69
C ARG A 74 11.21 19.98 10.67
N ALA A 75 11.65 19.59 11.86
CA ALA A 75 12.25 20.49 12.82
C ALA A 75 13.61 21.02 12.32
N SER A 76 14.25 20.28 11.42
CA SER A 76 15.46 20.69 10.70
C SER A 76 15.28 20.52 9.19
N VAL A 77 16.19 21.11 8.39
CA VAL A 77 16.23 20.95 6.92
C VAL A 77 16.83 19.61 6.49
N CYS A 78 17.25 18.77 7.44
CA CYS A 78 17.90 17.50 7.17
C CYS A 78 16.88 16.37 7.01
N GLU A 79 17.05 15.58 5.96
CA GLU A 79 16.24 14.36 5.72
C GLU A 79 16.59 13.22 6.70
N CYS A 80 17.66 13.37 7.49
CA CYS A 80 18.06 12.44 8.54
C CYS A 80 17.04 12.29 9.69
N GLU A 81 15.99 13.10 9.75
CA GLU A 81 14.86 12.91 10.67
C GLU A 81 13.95 11.73 10.31
N ARG A 82 14.08 11.15 9.10
CA ARG A 82 13.38 9.91 8.74
C ARG A 82 14.09 8.74 9.40
N THR A 83 13.41 8.08 10.32
CA THR A 83 13.88 6.83 10.94
C THR A 83 13.19 5.63 10.26
N PRO A 84 13.82 5.04 9.22
CA PRO A 84 13.17 3.97 8.46
C PRO A 84 13.08 2.65 9.23
N ASP A 85 13.98 2.41 10.19
CA ASP A 85 14.17 1.09 10.78
C ASP A 85 13.40 0.85 12.10
N GLU A 86 13.18 1.88 12.90
CA GLU A 86 12.55 1.74 14.21
C GLU A 86 11.04 1.49 14.15
N ASN A 87 10.38 1.83 13.04
CA ASN A 87 8.93 1.77 12.90
C ASN A 87 8.41 0.53 12.16
N LEU A 88 9.25 -0.41 11.71
CA LEU A 88 8.78 -1.52 10.89
C LEU A 88 7.83 -2.45 11.67
N ALA A 89 8.15 -2.76 12.93
CA ALA A 89 7.27 -3.59 13.78
C ALA A 89 5.99 -2.83 14.16
N GLN A 90 6.09 -1.53 14.44
CA GLN A 90 4.94 -0.68 14.71
C GLN A 90 4.11 -0.47 13.44
N ALA A 91 4.75 -0.30 12.28
CA ALA A 91 4.07 -0.16 10.99
C ALA A 91 3.32 -1.44 10.59
N LEU A 92 3.90 -2.62 10.80
CA LEU A 92 3.21 -3.90 10.60
C LEU A 92 2.01 -4.05 11.56
N HIS A 93 2.14 -3.59 12.79
CA HIS A 93 1.04 -3.61 13.76
C HIS A 93 -0.08 -2.62 13.38
N THR A 94 0.27 -1.50 12.75
CA THR A 94 -0.70 -0.48 12.33
C THR A 94 -1.34 -0.80 10.97
N LEU A 95 -0.65 -1.52 10.08
CA LEU A 95 -1.25 -2.08 8.87
C LEU A 95 -2.38 -3.07 9.21
N ASN A 96 -2.27 -3.76 10.33
CA ASN A 96 -3.34 -4.57 10.90
C ASN A 96 -4.36 -3.74 11.70
N GLY A 97 -4.23 -2.41 11.72
CA GLY A 97 -5.02 -1.52 12.56
C GLY A 97 -6.26 -0.95 11.88
N ASP A 98 -7.08 -0.29 12.71
CA ASP A 98 -8.39 0.23 12.37
C ASP A 98 -8.42 1.16 11.14
N VAL A 99 -7.32 1.86 10.85
CA VAL A 99 -7.26 2.82 9.72
C VAL A 99 -7.37 2.12 8.38
N ILE A 100 -6.62 1.04 8.16
CA ILE A 100 -6.66 0.30 6.88
C ILE A 100 -7.93 -0.53 6.78
N ALA A 101 -8.33 -1.18 7.87
CA ALA A 101 -9.57 -1.92 7.91
C ALA A 101 -10.78 -1.03 7.58
N SER A 102 -10.83 0.18 8.15
CA SER A 102 -11.91 1.15 7.85
C SER A 102 -11.91 1.63 6.40
N LYS A 103 -10.73 1.81 5.78
CA LYS A 103 -10.60 2.18 4.37
C LYS A 103 -11.01 1.05 3.42
N ILE A 104 -10.66 -0.19 3.74
CA ILE A 104 -11.09 -1.38 2.99
C ILE A 104 -12.61 -1.55 3.07
N ALA A 105 -13.20 -1.31 4.25
CA ALA A 105 -14.63 -1.44 4.50
C ALA A 105 -15.45 -0.19 4.10
N ASP A 106 -14.84 0.82 3.51
CA ASP A 106 -15.52 2.05 3.11
C ASP A 106 -16.65 1.75 2.11
N ALA A 107 -17.87 2.17 2.44
CA ALA A 107 -19.06 1.97 1.61
C ALA A 107 -18.97 2.64 0.22
N ASN A 108 -18.10 3.61 0.05
CA ASN A 108 -17.79 4.26 -1.23
C ASN A 108 -16.44 3.81 -1.82
N GLY A 109 -15.78 2.88 -1.15
CA GLY A 109 -14.49 2.34 -1.52
C GLY A 109 -14.53 1.37 -2.70
N ARG A 110 -13.38 0.82 -3.03
CA ARG A 110 -13.21 -0.10 -4.16
C ARG A 110 -14.00 -1.39 -3.99
N VAL A 111 -13.95 -2.00 -2.82
CA VAL A 111 -14.67 -3.27 -2.56
C VAL A 111 -16.17 -3.09 -2.78
N ALA A 112 -16.78 -2.02 -2.24
CA ALA A 112 -18.19 -1.75 -2.42
C ALA A 112 -18.56 -1.52 -3.90
N LYS A 113 -17.71 -0.86 -4.68
CA LYS A 113 -17.90 -0.66 -6.12
C LYS A 113 -17.82 -1.97 -6.90
N LEU A 114 -16.83 -2.83 -6.61
CA LEU A 114 -16.70 -4.14 -7.26
C LEU A 114 -17.89 -5.04 -6.98
N LEU A 115 -18.42 -5.02 -5.76
CA LEU A 115 -19.63 -5.76 -5.41
C LEU A 115 -20.84 -5.26 -6.21
N ALA A 116 -20.99 -3.94 -6.36
CA ALA A 116 -22.09 -3.35 -7.11
C ALA A 116 -22.03 -3.67 -8.61
N GLU A 117 -20.83 -3.79 -9.18
CA GLU A 117 -20.62 -4.13 -10.60
C GLU A 117 -20.91 -5.58 -10.93
N ASN A 118 -20.95 -6.47 -9.95
CA ASN A 118 -21.28 -7.91 -10.10
C ASN A 118 -20.49 -8.60 -11.23
N LYS A 119 -19.20 -8.28 -11.37
CA LYS A 119 -18.31 -8.86 -12.37
C LYS A 119 -17.93 -10.30 -12.04
N PRO A 120 -17.47 -11.10 -13.03
CA PRO A 120 -16.86 -12.39 -12.78
C PRO A 120 -15.69 -12.30 -11.80
N ALA A 121 -15.50 -13.31 -10.94
CA ALA A 121 -14.46 -13.30 -9.90
C ALA A 121 -13.04 -13.03 -10.45
N ALA A 122 -12.71 -13.59 -11.62
CA ALA A 122 -11.41 -13.36 -12.26
C ALA A 122 -11.17 -11.88 -12.66
N GLU A 123 -12.23 -11.18 -13.05
CA GLU A 123 -12.17 -9.74 -13.34
C GLU A 123 -12.06 -8.94 -12.05
N GLN A 124 -12.80 -9.30 -10.99
CA GLN A 124 -12.70 -8.66 -9.68
C GLN A 124 -11.27 -8.78 -9.11
N VAL A 125 -10.64 -9.96 -9.22
CA VAL A 125 -9.23 -10.18 -8.85
C VAL A 125 -8.33 -9.23 -9.64
N THR A 126 -8.52 -9.14 -10.96
CA THR A 126 -7.72 -8.24 -11.82
C THR A 126 -7.91 -6.77 -11.43
N ASP A 127 -9.14 -6.36 -11.13
CA ASP A 127 -9.49 -4.99 -10.75
C ASP A 127 -8.95 -4.60 -9.36
N LEU A 128 -8.62 -5.58 -8.51
CA LEU A 128 -7.87 -5.34 -7.27
C LEU A 128 -6.36 -5.26 -7.50
N TYR A 129 -5.79 -6.11 -8.36
CA TYR A 129 -4.35 -6.14 -8.62
C TYR A 129 -3.84 -4.86 -9.30
N LEU A 130 -4.57 -4.36 -10.29
CA LEU A 130 -4.14 -3.20 -11.08
C LEU A 130 -3.90 -1.95 -10.23
N PRO A 131 -4.82 -1.48 -9.38
CA PRO A 131 -4.60 -0.28 -8.58
C PRO A 131 -3.67 -0.50 -7.38
N THR A 132 -3.53 -1.76 -6.92
CA THR A 132 -2.74 -2.08 -5.74
C THR A 132 -1.28 -2.36 -6.11
N LEU A 133 -1.04 -3.20 -7.12
CA LEU A 133 0.31 -3.63 -7.50
C LEU A 133 0.78 -3.08 -8.86
N CYS A 134 -0.03 -2.25 -9.52
CA CYS A 134 0.26 -1.65 -10.83
C CYS A 134 0.60 -2.67 -11.93
N ARG A 135 0.12 -3.91 -11.80
CA ARG A 135 0.28 -4.99 -12.78
C ARG A 135 -0.94 -5.89 -12.83
N ARG A 136 -1.05 -6.65 -13.89
CA ARG A 136 -2.04 -7.73 -13.96
C ARG A 136 -1.60 -8.92 -13.10
N PRO A 137 -2.55 -9.67 -12.52
CA PRO A 137 -2.24 -10.94 -11.87
C PRO A 137 -1.75 -11.97 -12.89
N THR A 138 -0.87 -12.86 -12.46
CA THR A 138 -0.50 -14.06 -13.21
C THR A 138 -1.65 -15.07 -13.22
N PRO A 139 -1.67 -16.06 -14.13
CA PRO A 139 -2.72 -17.10 -14.13
C PRO A 139 -2.86 -17.82 -12.78
N ALA A 140 -1.75 -18.12 -12.10
CA ALA A 140 -1.76 -18.74 -10.78
C ALA A 140 -2.36 -17.83 -9.68
N GLU A 141 -2.09 -16.51 -9.76
CA GLU A 141 -2.69 -15.54 -8.83
C GLU A 141 -4.19 -15.35 -9.08
N VAL A 142 -4.65 -15.44 -10.33
CA VAL A 142 -6.09 -15.43 -10.66
C VAL A 142 -6.75 -16.67 -10.10
N GLU A 143 -6.17 -17.86 -10.30
CA GLU A 143 -6.69 -19.12 -9.79
C GLU A 143 -6.77 -19.09 -8.26
N PHE A 144 -5.71 -18.65 -7.58
CA PHE A 144 -5.70 -18.50 -6.12
C PHE A 144 -6.78 -17.54 -5.66
N GLY A 145 -6.84 -16.32 -6.22
CA GLY A 145 -7.80 -15.30 -5.81
C GLY A 145 -9.26 -15.72 -6.07
N THR A 146 -9.56 -16.39 -7.19
CA THR A 146 -10.90 -16.88 -7.47
C THR A 146 -11.32 -18.02 -6.53
N SER A 147 -10.37 -18.89 -6.16
CA SER A 147 -10.60 -19.95 -5.18
C SER A 147 -10.88 -19.38 -3.79
N ASP A 148 -10.11 -18.36 -3.40
CA ASP A 148 -10.25 -17.66 -2.12
C ASP A 148 -11.63 -16.97 -2.02
N LEU A 149 -12.02 -16.24 -3.05
CA LEU A 149 -13.35 -15.63 -3.14
C LEU A 149 -14.50 -16.65 -3.08
N ALA A 150 -14.31 -17.83 -3.65
CA ALA A 150 -15.34 -18.88 -3.64
C ALA A 150 -15.51 -19.55 -2.27
N THR A 151 -14.48 -19.56 -1.43
CA THR A 151 -14.48 -20.16 -0.09
C THR A 151 -14.77 -19.17 1.03
N ALA A 152 -14.79 -17.88 0.73
CA ALA A 152 -15.03 -16.82 1.71
C ALA A 152 -16.47 -16.88 2.27
N PRO A 153 -16.68 -16.48 3.54
CA PRO A 153 -18.01 -16.48 4.18
C PRO A 153 -19.02 -15.58 3.45
N SER A 154 -18.53 -14.50 2.85
CA SER A 154 -19.32 -13.62 1.99
C SER A 154 -18.45 -13.02 0.88
N PRO A 155 -19.05 -12.62 -0.27
CA PRO A 155 -18.30 -11.95 -1.34
C PRO A 155 -17.59 -10.68 -0.87
N GLN A 156 -18.19 -9.95 0.07
CA GLN A 156 -17.60 -8.75 0.64
C GLN A 156 -16.34 -9.08 1.45
N GLU A 157 -16.42 -10.05 2.34
CA GLU A 157 -15.27 -10.46 3.16
C GLU A 157 -14.13 -10.98 2.29
N GLY A 158 -14.44 -11.83 1.29
CA GLY A 158 -13.42 -12.33 0.38
C GLY A 158 -12.66 -11.24 -0.36
N LEU A 159 -13.37 -10.23 -0.89
CA LEU A 159 -12.71 -9.08 -1.55
C LEU A 159 -11.92 -8.21 -0.57
N GLN A 160 -12.41 -8.05 0.67
CA GLN A 160 -11.70 -7.31 1.72
C GLN A 160 -10.41 -8.02 2.12
N ASP A 161 -10.47 -9.33 2.33
CA ASP A 161 -9.31 -10.15 2.71
C ASP A 161 -8.26 -10.20 1.59
N LEU A 162 -8.71 -10.37 0.34
CA LEU A 162 -7.81 -10.32 -0.81
C LEU A 162 -7.11 -8.97 -0.94
N LEU A 163 -7.85 -7.86 -0.84
CA LEU A 163 -7.28 -6.51 -0.89
C LEU A 163 -6.31 -6.28 0.28
N TRP A 164 -6.67 -6.72 1.47
CA TRP A 164 -5.80 -6.64 2.64
C TRP A 164 -4.50 -7.44 2.43
N GLY A 165 -4.59 -8.66 1.90
CA GLY A 165 -3.43 -9.50 1.58
C GLY A 165 -2.50 -8.85 0.55
N LEU A 166 -3.06 -8.25 -0.50
CA LEU A 166 -2.28 -7.53 -1.51
C LEU A 166 -1.54 -6.33 -0.92
N MET A 167 -2.18 -5.54 -0.05
CA MET A 167 -1.55 -4.37 0.59
C MET A 167 -0.48 -4.77 1.63
N ASN A 168 -0.54 -5.98 2.18
CA ASN A 168 0.49 -6.52 3.06
C ASN A 168 1.65 -7.22 2.31
N SER A 169 1.57 -7.31 0.99
CA SER A 169 2.62 -7.92 0.18
C SER A 169 3.89 -7.06 0.13
N LYS A 170 5.05 -7.72 -0.04
CA LYS A 170 6.32 -7.00 -0.27
C LYS A 170 6.25 -6.11 -1.52
N GLN A 171 5.51 -6.52 -2.55
CA GLN A 171 5.35 -5.75 -3.78
C GLN A 171 4.63 -4.43 -3.56
N PHE A 172 3.73 -4.34 -2.58
CA PHE A 172 3.05 -3.11 -2.23
C PHE A 172 3.88 -2.21 -1.31
N LEU A 173 4.57 -2.80 -0.34
CA LEU A 173 5.25 -2.05 0.73
C LEU A 173 6.62 -1.51 0.32
N PHE A 174 7.25 -2.10 -0.69
CA PHE A 174 8.62 -1.79 -1.08
C PHE A 174 8.73 -1.39 -2.54
N VAL A 175 9.68 -0.51 -2.82
CA VAL A 175 10.13 -0.18 -4.18
C VAL A 175 11.23 -1.16 -4.58
N HIS A 176 11.05 -1.84 -5.71
CA HIS A 176 12.01 -2.80 -6.30
C HIS A 176 12.16 -2.63 -7.81
#